data_a5eba756e6092c95ce259f9491bcb0a1
#
_entry.id   a5eba756e6092c95ce259f9491bcb0a1
#
_cell.length_a   1.000
_cell.length_b   1.000
_cell.length_c   1.000
_cell.angle_alpha   90.00
_cell.angle_beta   90.00
_cell.angle_gamma   90.00
#
_symmetry.space_group_name_H-M   'P 1'
#
loop_
_entity.id
_entity.type
_entity.pdbx_description
1 polymer ?
#
loop_
_entity_poly.entity_id
_entity_poly.type
_entity_poly.pdbx_seq_one_letter_code
_entity_poly.pdbx_strand_id
1 'polypeptide(L)'
;MTIRRTARAAYESIWHYFGFVYFGAVGALYGIVASVLHLILPARLCAPLGRRLIGFLFRGFLRMMTASGVVKLDLSALDVLRGQPGLVIAPNHPCLLDAVFVIAHVPEVSCIMKAEIWNNVVLGGGAR
;
A
#
# COMPACT_ATOMS: atom_id res chain seq x y z
N MET A 1 -10.64 -16.33 -32.36
CA MET A 1 -10.97 -15.49 -31.19
C MET A 1 -10.43 -16.02 -29.87
N THR A 2 -10.25 -17.31 -29.68
CA THR A 2 -9.86 -18.00 -28.43
C THR A 2 -8.41 -17.73 -27.99
N ILE A 3 -7.44 -17.81 -28.91
CA ILE A 3 -6.00 -17.66 -28.59
C ILE A 3 -5.65 -16.28 -27.98
N ARG A 4 -6.19 -15.20 -28.53
CA ARG A 4 -5.98 -13.84 -27.99
C ARG A 4 -6.55 -13.67 -26.59
N ARG A 5 -7.71 -14.30 -26.29
CA ARG A 5 -8.30 -14.28 -24.94
C ARG A 5 -7.45 -15.05 -23.94
N THR A 6 -6.95 -16.23 -24.33
CA THR A 6 -6.08 -17.04 -23.47
C THR A 6 -4.76 -16.34 -23.19
N ALA A 7 -4.12 -15.76 -24.21
CA ALA A 7 -2.87 -15.00 -24.03
C ALA A 7 -3.05 -13.79 -23.13
N ARG A 8 -4.16 -13.07 -23.26
CA ARG A 8 -4.49 -11.93 -22.38
C ARG A 8 -4.74 -12.38 -20.95
N ALA A 9 -5.50 -13.44 -20.74
CA ALA A 9 -5.76 -13.99 -19.41
C ALA A 9 -4.46 -14.46 -18.74
N ALA A 10 -3.56 -15.11 -19.48
CA ALA A 10 -2.25 -15.50 -18.98
C ALA A 10 -1.41 -14.28 -18.58
N TYR A 11 -1.37 -13.24 -19.41
CA TYR A 11 -0.67 -11.98 -19.10
C TYR A 11 -1.23 -11.31 -17.82
N GLU A 12 -2.56 -11.18 -17.72
CA GLU A 12 -3.23 -10.60 -16.55
C GLU A 12 -2.94 -11.42 -15.28
N SER A 13 -2.93 -12.76 -15.38
CA SER A 13 -2.59 -13.66 -14.26
C SER A 13 -1.14 -13.50 -13.83
N ILE A 14 -0.18 -13.45 -14.76
CA ILE A 14 1.24 -13.26 -14.45
C ILE A 14 1.44 -11.95 -13.69
N TRP A 15 0.85 -10.86 -14.18
CA TRP A 15 0.96 -9.56 -13.51
C TRP A 15 0.27 -9.53 -12.16
N HIS A 16 -0.82 -10.25 -12.00
CA HIS A 16 -1.52 -10.37 -10.72
C HIS A 16 -0.64 -11.05 -9.66
N TYR A 17 -0.09 -12.23 -9.98
CA TYR A 17 0.82 -12.94 -9.07
C TYR A 17 2.12 -12.16 -8.82
N PHE A 18 2.68 -11.56 -9.84
CA PHE A 18 3.85 -10.69 -9.69
C PHE A 18 3.55 -9.52 -8.74
N GLY A 19 2.37 -8.90 -8.88
CA GLY A 19 1.91 -7.85 -7.99
C GLY A 19 1.83 -8.29 -6.53
N PHE A 20 1.30 -9.48 -6.25
CA PHE A 20 1.25 -10.02 -4.89
C PHE A 20 2.64 -10.30 -4.31
N VAL A 21 3.51 -10.93 -5.09
CA VAL A 21 4.89 -11.21 -4.67
C VAL A 21 5.64 -9.92 -4.39
N TYR A 22 5.54 -8.95 -5.31
CA TYR A 22 6.15 -7.63 -5.14
C TYR A 22 5.62 -6.92 -3.89
N PHE A 23 4.29 -6.89 -3.70
CA PHE A 23 3.65 -6.25 -2.55
C PHE A 23 4.10 -6.90 -1.23
N GLY A 24 4.14 -8.23 -1.18
CA GLY A 24 4.61 -8.98 -0.02
C GLY A 24 6.09 -8.72 0.28
N ALA A 25 6.96 -8.75 -0.74
CA ALA A 25 8.39 -8.51 -0.58
C ALA A 25 8.69 -7.07 -0.12
N VAL A 26 8.03 -6.08 -0.73
CA VAL A 26 8.17 -4.67 -0.35
C VAL A 26 7.62 -4.42 1.05
N GLY A 27 6.50 -5.03 1.41
CA GLY A 27 5.92 -4.95 2.75
C GLY A 27 6.83 -5.54 3.82
N ALA A 28 7.42 -6.71 3.55
CA ALA A 28 8.38 -7.36 4.44
C ALA A 28 9.65 -6.50 4.62
N LEU A 29 10.22 -6.00 3.52
CA LEU A 29 11.38 -5.11 3.54
C LEU A 29 11.08 -3.84 4.34
N TYR A 30 9.93 -3.22 4.09
CA TYR A 30 9.48 -2.05 4.87
C TYR A 30 9.36 -2.37 6.36
N GLY A 31 8.78 -3.52 6.73
CA GLY A 31 8.65 -3.94 8.12
C GLY A 31 10.01 -4.10 8.82
N ILE A 32 10.99 -4.69 8.14
CA ILE A 32 12.36 -4.83 8.64
C ILE A 32 13.02 -3.46 8.83
N VAL A 33 12.97 -2.61 7.80
CA VAL A 33 13.54 -1.25 7.85
C VAL A 33 12.89 -0.43 8.95
N ALA A 34 11.57 -0.47 9.07
CA ALA A 34 10.84 0.24 10.12
C ALA A 34 11.22 -0.27 11.51
N SER A 35 11.38 -1.57 11.72
CA SER A 35 11.83 -2.15 12.99
C SER A 35 13.22 -1.64 13.38
N VAL A 36 14.15 -1.60 12.43
CA VAL A 36 15.51 -1.07 12.67
C VAL A 36 15.47 0.43 12.98
N LEU A 37 14.67 1.20 12.23
CA LEU A 37 14.53 2.64 12.48
C LEU A 37 13.96 2.93 13.87
N HIS A 38 13.00 2.14 14.34
CA HIS A 38 12.47 2.28 15.70
C HIS A 38 13.47 2.03 16.81
N LEU A 39 14.54 1.27 16.54
CA LEU A 39 15.62 1.05 17.51
C LEU A 39 16.58 2.25 17.57
N ILE A 40 16.72 3.01 16.50
CA ILE A 40 17.75 4.04 16.33
C ILE A 40 17.17 5.45 16.49
N LEU A 41 15.94 5.69 16.00
CA LEU A 41 15.32 7.00 15.98
C LEU A 41 14.21 7.14 17.03
N PRO A 42 14.04 8.34 17.61
CA PRO A 42 12.91 8.62 18.49
C PRO A 42 11.57 8.54 17.70
N ALA A 43 10.53 8.05 18.36
CA ALA A 43 9.19 7.85 17.76
C ALA A 43 8.64 9.08 17.02
N ARG A 44 8.99 10.28 17.49
CA ARG A 44 8.58 11.56 16.85
C ARG A 44 9.06 11.69 15.40
N LEU A 45 10.19 11.10 15.06
CA LEU A 45 10.76 11.11 13.70
C LEU A 45 10.36 9.87 12.92
N CYS A 46 10.25 8.71 13.58
CA CYS A 46 9.90 7.45 12.92
C CYS A 46 8.51 7.48 12.29
N ALA A 47 7.50 7.96 13.03
CA ALA A 47 6.12 7.94 12.55
C ALA A 47 5.89 8.76 11.25
N PRO A 48 6.32 10.02 11.13
CA PRO A 48 6.14 10.77 9.88
C PRO A 48 6.99 10.20 8.74
N LEU A 49 8.20 9.73 9.02
CA LEU A 49 9.06 9.10 8.02
C LEU A 49 8.45 7.80 7.50
N GLY A 50 7.93 6.95 8.40
CA GLY A 50 7.26 5.70 8.06
C GLY A 50 6.04 5.94 7.16
N ARG A 51 5.18 6.90 7.52
CA ARG A 51 4.01 7.27 6.70
C ARG A 51 4.39 7.74 5.30
N ARG A 52 5.42 8.56 5.17
CA ARG A 52 5.92 9.02 3.86
C ARG A 52 6.49 7.87 3.03
N LEU A 53 7.26 7.01 3.66
CA LEU A 53 7.90 5.87 3.01
C LEU A 53 6.85 4.87 2.51
N ILE A 54 5.88 4.47 3.35
CA ILE A 54 4.83 3.54 2.92
C ILE A 54 3.96 4.14 1.81
N GLY A 55 3.62 5.42 1.90
CA GLY A 55 2.90 6.12 0.84
C GLY A 55 3.68 6.17 -0.47
N PHE A 56 4.99 6.35 -0.43
CA PHE A 56 5.86 6.28 -1.60
C PHE A 56 5.89 4.88 -2.22
N LEU A 57 6.06 3.84 -1.40
CA LEU A 57 6.09 2.44 -1.84
C LEU A 57 4.75 2.03 -2.46
N PHE A 58 3.64 2.41 -1.86
CA PHE A 58 2.31 2.14 -2.42
C PHE A 58 2.05 2.89 -3.73
N ARG A 59 2.48 4.14 -3.85
CA ARG A 59 2.43 4.86 -5.13
C ARG A 59 3.25 4.16 -6.22
N GLY A 60 4.44 3.68 -5.87
CA GLY A 60 5.28 2.89 -6.78
C GLY A 60 4.58 1.63 -7.27
N PHE A 61 3.99 0.88 -6.35
CA PHE A 61 3.19 -0.31 -6.66
C PHE A 61 2.02 0.00 -7.60
N LEU A 62 1.22 1.01 -7.28
CA LEU A 62 0.06 1.38 -8.10
C LEU A 62 0.48 1.86 -9.50
N ARG A 63 1.57 2.63 -9.60
CA ARG A 63 2.13 3.04 -10.91
C ARG A 63 2.58 1.85 -11.75
N MET A 64 3.23 0.87 -11.13
CA MET A 64 3.66 -0.35 -11.79
C MET A 64 2.45 -1.14 -12.33
N MET A 65 1.41 -1.32 -11.50
CA MET A 65 0.17 -2.01 -11.90
C MET A 65 -0.58 -1.28 -13.02
N THR A 66 -0.59 0.04 -12.97
CA THR A 66 -1.24 0.85 -14.01
C THR A 66 -0.42 0.83 -15.32
N ALA A 67 0.91 0.90 -15.23
CA ALA A 67 1.81 0.87 -16.38
C ALA A 67 1.75 -0.49 -17.11
N SER A 68 1.48 -1.58 -16.39
CA SER A 68 1.25 -2.89 -17.02
C SER A 68 -0.04 -2.96 -17.86
N GLY A 69 -0.95 -2.00 -17.70
CA GLY A 69 -2.24 -1.97 -18.37
C GLY A 69 -3.28 -2.98 -17.83
N VAL A 70 -2.93 -3.73 -16.77
CA VAL A 70 -3.83 -4.70 -16.13
C VAL A 70 -4.86 -3.98 -15.26
N VAL A 71 -4.47 -2.87 -14.63
CA VAL A 71 -5.34 -2.09 -13.76
C VAL A 71 -5.46 -0.67 -14.32
N LYS A 72 -6.68 -0.15 -14.37
CA LYS A 72 -6.98 1.26 -14.63
C LYS A 72 -7.48 1.88 -13.34
N LEU A 73 -6.78 2.88 -12.84
CA LEU A 73 -7.11 3.56 -11.60
C LEU A 73 -7.48 5.01 -11.88
N ASP A 74 -8.60 5.44 -11.33
CA ASP A 74 -8.94 6.84 -11.19
C ASP A 74 -9.13 7.12 -9.69
N LEU A 75 -8.22 7.87 -9.12
CA LEU A 75 -8.20 8.23 -7.70
C LEU A 75 -8.48 9.72 -7.49
N SER A 76 -8.93 10.43 -8.53
CA SER A 76 -9.19 11.87 -8.49
C SER A 76 -10.21 12.27 -7.41
N ALA A 77 -11.18 11.39 -7.14
CA ALA A 77 -12.14 11.60 -6.06
C ALA A 77 -11.50 11.69 -4.66
N LEU A 78 -10.28 11.15 -4.47
CA LEU A 78 -9.56 11.25 -3.21
C LEU A 78 -8.85 12.60 -3.01
N ASP A 79 -8.75 13.43 -4.06
CA ASP A 79 -8.07 14.73 -3.97
C ASP A 79 -8.75 15.68 -2.97
N VAL A 80 -10.07 15.58 -2.84
CA VAL A 80 -10.84 16.40 -1.87
C VAL A 80 -10.49 16.09 -0.41
N LEU A 81 -9.88 14.93 -0.14
CA LEU A 81 -9.50 14.51 1.22
C LEU A 81 -8.12 15.06 1.62
N ARG A 82 -7.36 15.59 0.66
CA ARG A 82 -6.03 16.10 0.93
C ARG A 82 -6.09 17.39 1.74
N GLY A 83 -5.30 17.46 2.79
CA GLY A 83 -5.16 18.67 3.61
C GLY A 83 -6.36 18.95 4.51
N GLN A 84 -7.31 18.02 4.63
CA GLN A 84 -8.43 18.14 5.55
C GLN A 84 -8.05 17.57 6.94
N PRO A 85 -7.95 18.38 7.99
CA PRO A 85 -7.64 17.89 9.32
C PRO A 85 -8.86 17.23 9.99
N GLY A 86 -8.59 16.25 10.86
CA GLY A 86 -9.62 15.63 11.70
C GLY A 86 -10.62 14.74 10.95
N LEU A 87 -10.29 14.30 9.74
CA LEU A 87 -11.17 13.48 8.93
C LEU A 87 -11.01 11.99 9.26
N VAL A 88 -12.14 11.30 9.41
CA VAL A 88 -12.20 9.83 9.47
C VAL A 88 -12.64 9.30 8.12
N ILE A 89 -11.77 8.53 7.47
CA ILE A 89 -12.03 7.93 6.15
C ILE A 89 -12.49 6.50 6.38
N ALA A 90 -13.74 6.20 6.03
CA ALA A 90 -14.35 4.88 6.14
C ALA A 90 -14.77 4.38 4.75
N PRO A 91 -13.86 3.83 3.96
CA PRO A 91 -14.21 3.31 2.64
C PRO A 91 -15.08 2.06 2.78
N ASN A 92 -15.96 1.82 1.80
CA ASN A 92 -16.56 0.51 1.62
C ASN A 92 -15.45 -0.45 1.16
N HIS A 93 -14.96 -1.30 2.07
CA HIS A 93 -13.71 -2.06 1.94
C HIS A 93 -13.91 -3.47 1.36
N PRO A 94 -14.19 -3.61 0.05
CA PRO A 94 -14.39 -4.90 -0.60
C PRO A 94 -13.08 -5.67 -0.84
N CYS A 95 -11.92 -5.00 -0.86
CA CYS A 95 -10.64 -5.66 -1.14
C CYS A 95 -9.47 -5.10 -0.33
N LEU A 96 -8.39 -5.89 -0.25
CA LEU A 96 -7.18 -5.53 0.49
C LEU A 96 -6.50 -4.25 -0.04
N LEU A 97 -6.71 -3.91 -1.32
CA LEU A 97 -6.06 -2.77 -1.96
C LEU A 97 -6.68 -1.41 -1.62
N ASP A 98 -7.87 -1.37 -1.01
CA ASP A 98 -8.54 -0.09 -0.71
C ASP A 98 -7.72 0.77 0.26
N ALA A 99 -7.13 0.14 1.29
CA ALA A 99 -6.21 0.82 2.19
C ALA A 99 -4.96 1.33 1.44
N VAL A 100 -4.47 0.56 0.46
CA VAL A 100 -3.33 0.95 -0.37
C VAL A 100 -3.65 2.19 -1.20
N PHE A 101 -4.85 2.27 -1.78
CA PHE A 101 -5.29 3.44 -2.55
C PHE A 101 -5.32 4.71 -1.69
N VAL A 102 -5.92 4.62 -0.51
CA VAL A 102 -6.03 5.75 0.41
C VAL A 102 -4.65 6.19 0.89
N ILE A 103 -3.81 5.27 1.41
CA ILE A 103 -2.47 5.58 1.93
C ILE A 103 -1.54 6.11 0.83
N ALA A 104 -1.65 5.59 -0.39
CA ALA A 104 -0.86 6.08 -1.51
C ALA A 104 -1.24 7.51 -1.93
N HIS A 105 -2.51 7.89 -1.78
CA HIS A 105 -3.04 9.12 -2.36
C HIS A 105 -3.18 10.24 -1.34
N VAL A 106 -3.61 9.93 -0.10
CA VAL A 106 -3.82 10.91 0.97
C VAL A 106 -2.59 10.93 1.88
N PRO A 107 -1.84 12.04 1.93
CA PRO A 107 -0.69 12.18 2.84
C PRO A 107 -1.12 12.17 4.31
N GLU A 108 -0.23 11.68 5.18
CA GLU A 108 -0.39 11.75 6.65
C GLU A 108 -1.59 10.95 7.20
N VAL A 109 -2.19 10.06 6.39
CA VAL A 109 -3.26 9.18 6.86
C VAL A 109 -2.69 8.09 7.77
N SER A 110 -3.43 7.75 8.83
CA SER A 110 -3.14 6.61 9.70
C SER A 110 -4.24 5.57 9.54
N CYS A 111 -3.85 4.30 9.42
CA CYS A 111 -4.78 3.20 9.23
C CYS A 111 -5.04 2.48 10.56
N ILE A 112 -6.31 2.25 10.89
CA ILE A 112 -6.69 1.36 11.98
C ILE A 112 -6.54 -0.08 11.48
N MET A 113 -5.82 -0.92 12.20
CA MET A 113 -5.56 -2.30 11.82
C MET A 113 -5.83 -3.26 12.96
N LYS A 114 -5.87 -4.55 12.65
CA LYS A 114 -6.04 -5.60 13.67
C LYS A 114 -4.83 -5.65 14.61
N ALA A 115 -5.08 -5.90 15.90
CA ALA A 115 -4.04 -5.98 16.92
C ALA A 115 -3.00 -7.08 16.65
N GLU A 116 -3.40 -8.16 15.96
CA GLU A 116 -2.50 -9.25 15.58
C GLU A 116 -1.37 -8.78 14.65
N ILE A 117 -1.60 -7.76 13.84
CA ILE A 117 -0.59 -7.18 12.95
C ILE A 117 0.51 -6.50 13.77
N TRP A 118 0.16 -5.88 14.89
CA TRP A 118 1.13 -5.24 15.79
C TRP A 118 2.18 -6.22 16.32
N ASN A 119 1.76 -7.44 16.64
CA ASN A 119 2.61 -8.50 17.17
C ASN A 119 3.27 -9.35 16.07
N ASN A 120 2.98 -9.08 14.80
CA ASN A 120 3.58 -9.81 13.69
C ASN A 120 5.04 -9.41 13.51
N VAL A 121 5.95 -10.41 13.45
CA VAL A 121 7.40 -10.18 13.32
C VAL A 121 7.76 -9.42 12.03
N VAL A 122 7.02 -9.66 10.95
CA VAL A 122 7.30 -9.07 9.62
C VAL A 122 6.61 -7.72 9.44
N LEU A 123 5.36 -7.61 9.89
CA LEU A 123 4.53 -6.42 9.63
C LEU A 123 4.49 -5.45 10.82
N GLY A 124 4.76 -5.93 12.03
CA GLY A 124 4.63 -5.15 13.26
C GLY A 124 5.56 -3.94 13.34
N GLY A 125 6.74 -4.02 12.73
CA GLY A 125 7.65 -2.87 12.64
C GLY A 125 7.06 -1.69 11.88
N GLY A 126 6.29 -1.98 10.82
CA GLY A 126 5.59 -0.95 10.04
C GLY A 126 4.26 -0.50 10.64
N ALA A 127 3.75 -1.24 11.63
CA ALA A 127 2.50 -0.94 12.35
C ALA A 127 2.70 -0.02 13.57
N ARG A 128 3.92 0.09 14.08
CA ARG A 128 4.34 0.94 15.21
C ARG A 128 4.66 2.35 14.78
#